data_0e92529363400ace91172a89076da393
#
_entry.id   0e92529363400ace91172a89076da393
#
_cell.length_a   1.000
_cell.length_b   1.000
_cell.length_c   1.000
_cell.angle_alpha   90.00
_cell.angle_beta   90.00
_cell.angle_gamma   90.00
#
_symmetry.space_group_name_H-M   'P 1'
#
loop_
_entity.id
_entity.type
_entity.pdbx_description
1 polymer ?
#
loop_
_entity_poly.entity_id
_entity_poly.type
_entity_poly.pdbx_seq_one_letter_code
_entity_poly.pdbx_strand_id
1 'polypeptide(L)'
;MRWPTDKRASLKLARMRRALSVSELTPGEFAARLDQMIAVYAAAMRPPVEMLAGRRSIMAGHAAHPGFRALLATEDGSGKPAGFGYGFHGAAGQWWHDTVARALAAAQGTPAAAAWLDDSFEVAELHVAPGHQGHGVGAGLLLRLTSDRPERTAMLSTRDADSPARRLYRGVGFTDLLTGFAFFPGSEPPYAVMGAELPLRARSGRPRRW
;
A
#
# COMPACT_ATOMS: atom_id res chain seq x y z
N MET A 1 49.48 -4.31 6.22
CA MET A 1 48.94 -3.72 4.99
C MET A 1 47.55 -3.22 5.31
N ARG A 2 47.33 -1.89 5.49
CA ARG A 2 46.02 -1.28 5.79
C ARG A 2 45.42 -0.79 4.48
N TRP A 3 44.21 -1.26 4.17
CA TRP A 3 43.38 -0.72 3.09
C TRP A 3 42.92 0.69 3.48
N PRO A 4 43.06 1.71 2.61
CA PRO A 4 42.47 3.00 2.89
C PRO A 4 40.95 2.89 2.71
N THR A 5 40.22 3.05 3.80
CA THR A 5 38.77 3.25 3.75
C THR A 5 38.47 4.61 3.14
N ASP A 6 38.19 4.62 1.86
CA ASP A 6 37.85 5.85 1.16
C ASP A 6 36.52 6.41 1.64
N LYS A 7 36.60 7.29 2.63
CA LYS A 7 35.45 8.03 3.18
C LYS A 7 34.71 8.83 2.10
N ARG A 8 35.38 9.18 0.98
CA ARG A 8 34.79 9.88 -0.17
C ARG A 8 33.91 8.94 -1.00
N ALA A 9 34.30 7.66 -1.15
CA ALA A 9 33.46 6.64 -1.81
C ALA A 9 32.20 6.33 -0.99
N SER A 10 32.32 6.20 0.34
CA SER A 10 31.17 6.01 1.24
C SER A 10 30.24 7.22 1.26
N LEU A 11 30.76 8.46 1.20
CA LEU A 11 29.97 9.68 1.09
C LEU A 11 29.32 9.82 -0.30
N LYS A 12 29.97 9.34 -1.36
CA LYS A 12 29.43 9.34 -2.72
C LYS A 12 28.28 8.31 -2.87
N LEU A 13 28.40 7.13 -2.26
CA LEU A 13 27.29 6.15 -2.15
C LEU A 13 26.15 6.65 -1.27
N ALA A 14 26.44 7.36 -0.16
CA ALA A 14 25.40 7.97 0.68
C ALA A 14 24.68 9.14 -0.03
N ARG A 15 25.36 9.83 -0.94
CA ARG A 15 24.82 10.93 -1.76
C ARG A 15 23.99 10.43 -2.96
N MET A 16 24.02 9.14 -3.27
CA MET A 16 23.19 8.48 -4.30
C MET A 16 21.82 8.01 -3.77
N ARG A 17 21.43 8.33 -2.55
CA ARG A 17 20.02 8.28 -2.16
C ARG A 17 19.34 9.42 -2.92
N ARG A 18 18.74 9.09 -4.06
CA ARG A 18 17.90 10.05 -4.78
C ARG A 18 16.83 10.49 -3.81
N ALA A 19 16.77 11.79 -3.52
CA ALA A 19 15.70 12.35 -2.74
C ALA A 19 14.37 12.05 -3.48
N LEU A 20 13.32 11.78 -2.72
CA LEU A 20 12.00 11.49 -3.25
C LEU A 20 11.04 12.58 -2.84
N SER A 21 10.27 13.05 -3.80
CA SER A 21 9.09 13.89 -3.57
C SER A 21 7.83 13.03 -3.56
N VAL A 22 6.89 13.32 -2.67
CA VAL A 22 5.59 12.65 -2.61
C VAL A 22 4.50 13.68 -2.86
N SER A 23 3.76 13.49 -3.94
CA SER A 23 2.61 14.30 -4.32
C SER A 23 1.31 13.57 -4.04
N GLU A 24 0.32 14.29 -3.54
CA GLU A 24 -1.07 13.84 -3.52
C GLU A 24 -1.69 14.15 -4.88
N LEU A 25 -2.44 13.20 -5.43
CA LEU A 25 -3.04 13.31 -6.76
C LEU A 25 -4.55 13.46 -6.64
N THR A 26 -5.10 14.41 -7.37
CA THR A 26 -6.53 14.44 -7.66
C THR A 26 -6.95 13.24 -8.50
N PRO A 27 -8.25 12.86 -8.54
CA PRO A 27 -8.73 11.77 -9.41
C PRO A 27 -8.34 11.94 -10.89
N GLY A 28 -8.35 13.18 -11.41
CA GLY A 28 -7.93 13.48 -12.78
C GLY A 28 -6.42 13.29 -13.01
N GLU A 29 -5.58 13.74 -12.08
CA GLU A 29 -4.12 13.53 -12.13
C GLU A 29 -3.77 12.04 -11.96
N PHE A 30 -4.51 11.32 -11.11
CA PHE A 30 -4.37 9.87 -10.96
C PHE A 30 -4.67 9.17 -12.28
N ALA A 31 -5.78 9.48 -12.93
CA ALA A 31 -6.14 8.91 -14.24
C ALA A 31 -5.07 9.20 -15.31
N ALA A 32 -4.55 10.43 -15.36
CA ALA A 32 -3.49 10.81 -16.29
C ALA A 32 -2.14 10.11 -16.05
N ARG A 33 -1.90 9.59 -14.83
CA ARG A 33 -0.66 8.92 -14.43
C ARG A 33 -0.80 7.42 -14.25
N LEU A 34 -1.94 6.82 -14.61
CA LEU A 34 -2.19 5.39 -14.44
C LEU A 34 -1.09 4.52 -15.04
N ASP A 35 -0.59 4.84 -16.22
CA ASP A 35 0.45 4.04 -16.87
C ASP A 35 1.77 4.04 -16.08
N GLN A 36 2.10 5.15 -15.41
CA GLN A 36 3.25 5.21 -14.52
C GLN A 36 3.06 4.31 -13.29
N MET A 37 1.87 4.28 -12.72
CA MET A 37 1.55 3.43 -11.57
C MET A 37 1.48 1.94 -11.96
N ILE A 38 0.93 1.64 -13.12
CA ILE A 38 0.94 0.27 -13.66
C ILE A 38 2.38 -0.21 -13.91
N ALA A 39 3.28 0.66 -14.38
CA ALA A 39 4.69 0.29 -14.53
C ALA A 39 5.36 -0.02 -13.17
N VAL A 40 5.07 0.74 -12.10
CA VAL A 40 5.55 0.43 -10.75
C VAL A 40 4.95 -0.88 -10.25
N TYR A 41 3.63 -1.09 -10.42
CA TYR A 41 2.94 -2.33 -10.06
C TYR A 41 3.57 -3.54 -10.78
N ALA A 42 3.74 -3.46 -12.10
CA ALA A 42 4.34 -4.52 -12.90
C ALA A 42 5.77 -4.86 -12.46
N ALA A 43 6.58 -3.85 -12.17
CA ALA A 43 7.94 -4.04 -11.68
C ALA A 43 7.99 -4.69 -10.28
N ALA A 44 7.06 -4.32 -9.39
CA ALA A 44 6.99 -4.81 -8.01
C ALA A 44 6.41 -6.23 -7.92
N MET A 45 5.32 -6.49 -8.65
CA MET A 45 4.51 -7.70 -8.51
C MET A 45 4.81 -8.76 -9.58
N ARG A 46 5.34 -8.36 -10.74
CA ARG A 46 5.64 -9.22 -11.91
C ARG A 46 4.46 -10.10 -12.32
N PRO A 47 3.26 -9.54 -12.50
CA PRO A 47 2.11 -10.30 -12.94
C PRO A 47 2.27 -10.72 -14.42
N PRO A 48 1.49 -11.71 -14.91
CA PRO A 48 1.34 -11.95 -16.33
C PRO A 48 0.91 -10.67 -17.06
N VAL A 49 1.48 -10.42 -18.25
CA VAL A 49 1.29 -9.15 -18.99
C VAL A 49 -0.18 -8.92 -19.35
N GLU A 50 -0.89 -9.99 -19.67
CA GLU A 50 -2.32 -9.99 -20.01
C GLU A 50 -3.22 -9.48 -18.86
N MET A 51 -2.75 -9.54 -17.62
CA MET A 51 -3.50 -9.04 -16.46
C MET A 51 -3.38 -7.53 -16.29
N LEU A 52 -2.42 -6.86 -16.92
CA LEU A 52 -2.15 -5.43 -16.70
C LEU A 52 -3.30 -4.53 -17.17
N ALA A 53 -3.93 -4.86 -18.30
CA ALA A 53 -5.07 -4.10 -18.82
C ALA A 53 -6.26 -4.15 -17.86
N GLY A 54 -6.58 -5.34 -17.33
CA GLY A 54 -7.62 -5.50 -16.32
C GLY A 54 -7.31 -4.74 -15.02
N ARG A 55 -6.05 -4.83 -14.53
CA ARG A 55 -5.62 -4.06 -13.34
C ARG A 55 -5.76 -2.56 -13.56
N ARG A 56 -5.35 -2.06 -14.73
CA ARG A 56 -5.49 -0.65 -15.10
C ARG A 56 -6.95 -0.19 -15.05
N SER A 57 -7.87 -0.98 -15.59
CA SER A 57 -9.31 -0.67 -15.57
C SER A 57 -9.88 -0.62 -14.15
N ILE A 58 -9.50 -1.58 -13.30
CA ILE A 58 -9.89 -1.62 -11.87
C ILE A 58 -9.38 -0.36 -11.16
N MET A 59 -8.09 -0.03 -11.31
CA MET A 59 -7.50 1.17 -10.69
C MET A 59 -8.21 2.45 -11.15
N ALA A 60 -8.54 2.57 -12.45
CA ALA A 60 -9.28 3.71 -12.97
C ALA A 60 -10.67 3.85 -12.34
N GLY A 61 -11.39 2.73 -12.16
CA GLY A 61 -12.70 2.70 -11.51
C GLY A 61 -12.66 3.14 -10.05
N HIS A 62 -11.60 2.80 -9.33
CA HIS A 62 -11.45 3.15 -7.92
C HIS A 62 -11.37 4.67 -7.68
N ALA A 63 -10.91 5.46 -8.66
CA ALA A 63 -10.83 6.91 -8.53
C ALA A 63 -12.20 7.61 -8.36
N ALA A 64 -13.30 6.91 -8.67
CA ALA A 64 -14.66 7.42 -8.50
C ALA A 64 -15.26 7.11 -7.10
N HIS A 65 -14.59 6.31 -6.26
CA HIS A 65 -15.10 5.98 -4.93
C HIS A 65 -15.03 7.18 -3.99
N PRO A 66 -16.01 7.32 -3.07
CA PRO A 66 -16.00 8.36 -2.05
C PRO A 66 -14.71 8.31 -1.22
N GLY A 67 -14.20 9.47 -0.83
CA GLY A 67 -13.00 9.54 0.01
C GLY A 67 -11.71 9.08 -0.68
N PHE A 68 -11.70 8.94 -2.02
CA PHE A 68 -10.51 8.56 -2.77
C PHE A 68 -9.34 9.49 -2.45
N ARG A 69 -8.19 8.90 -2.16
CA ARG A 69 -6.92 9.57 -1.93
C ARG A 69 -5.80 8.77 -2.57
N ALA A 70 -4.93 9.43 -3.31
CA ALA A 70 -3.80 8.79 -3.97
C ALA A 70 -2.51 9.58 -3.78
N LEU A 71 -1.40 8.88 -3.60
CA LEU A 71 -0.06 9.43 -3.45
C LEU A 71 0.88 8.80 -4.47
N LEU A 72 1.75 9.61 -5.04
CA LEU A 72 2.81 9.19 -5.94
C LEU A 72 4.15 9.69 -5.42
N ALA A 73 5.09 8.78 -5.19
CA ALA A 73 6.48 9.09 -4.89
C ALA A 73 7.29 9.08 -6.20
N THR A 74 8.06 10.14 -6.43
CA THR A 74 8.93 10.28 -7.61
C THR A 74 10.34 10.64 -7.21
N GLU A 75 11.34 10.23 -7.99
CA GLU A 75 12.73 10.64 -7.84
C GLU A 75 12.89 12.12 -8.18
N ASP A 76 13.51 12.89 -7.30
CA ASP A 76 13.82 14.29 -7.56
C ASP A 76 14.74 14.43 -8.80
N GLY A 77 14.45 15.43 -9.62
CA GLY A 77 15.22 15.75 -10.83
C GLY A 77 14.85 14.87 -12.04
N SER A 78 14.58 13.56 -11.89
CA SER A 78 14.18 12.71 -13.01
C SER A 78 12.66 12.57 -13.15
N GLY A 79 11.90 12.81 -12.08
CA GLY A 79 10.45 12.58 -12.04
C GLY A 79 10.04 11.11 -12.17
N LYS A 80 11.00 10.16 -12.14
CA LYS A 80 10.71 8.74 -12.31
C LYS A 80 9.91 8.22 -11.12
N PRO A 81 8.81 7.48 -11.34
CA PRO A 81 8.03 6.90 -10.26
C PRO A 81 8.83 5.90 -9.43
N ALA A 82 8.83 6.10 -8.12
CA ALA A 82 9.49 5.26 -7.12
C ALA A 82 8.50 4.38 -6.35
N GLY A 83 7.25 4.82 -6.23
CA GLY A 83 6.19 4.10 -5.55
C GLY A 83 4.88 4.88 -5.57
N PHE A 84 3.80 4.22 -5.27
CA PHE A 84 2.48 4.84 -5.11
C PHE A 84 1.64 4.08 -4.11
N GLY A 85 0.61 4.74 -3.60
CA GLY A 85 -0.44 4.13 -2.83
C GLY A 85 -1.73 4.90 -2.99
N TYR A 86 -2.86 4.22 -2.97
CA TYR A 86 -4.17 4.84 -2.92
C TYR A 86 -5.19 3.99 -2.17
N GLY A 87 -6.22 4.67 -1.75
CA GLY A 87 -7.35 4.07 -1.06
C GLY A 87 -8.57 4.98 -1.14
N PHE A 88 -9.66 4.51 -0.56
CA PHE A 88 -10.95 5.19 -0.56
C PHE A 88 -11.79 4.73 0.64
N HIS A 89 -12.91 5.39 0.87
CA HIS A 89 -13.88 4.97 1.89
C HIS A 89 -14.51 3.63 1.50
N GLY A 90 -14.36 2.62 2.35
CA GLY A 90 -14.95 1.29 2.18
C GLY A 90 -16.46 1.36 2.45
N ALA A 91 -17.26 0.85 1.53
CA ALA A 91 -18.72 0.88 1.64
C ALA A 91 -19.38 -0.38 1.07
N ALA A 92 -20.56 -0.69 1.55
CA ALA A 92 -21.40 -1.74 0.99
C ALA A 92 -21.65 -1.51 -0.51
N GLY A 93 -21.65 -2.59 -1.29
CA GLY A 93 -21.72 -2.56 -2.75
C GLY A 93 -20.36 -2.56 -3.45
N GLN A 94 -19.25 -2.30 -2.75
CA GLN A 94 -17.91 -2.48 -3.26
C GLN A 94 -17.50 -3.95 -3.12
N TRP A 95 -16.99 -4.53 -4.19
CA TRP A 95 -16.71 -5.97 -4.25
C TRP A 95 -15.78 -6.47 -3.13
N TRP A 96 -14.67 -5.75 -2.87
CA TRP A 96 -13.72 -6.15 -1.84
C TRP A 96 -14.35 -6.06 -0.45
N HIS A 97 -14.99 -4.92 -0.14
CA HIS A 97 -15.69 -4.67 1.11
C HIS A 97 -16.70 -5.79 1.41
N ASP A 98 -17.61 -6.07 0.48
CA ASP A 98 -18.68 -7.06 0.69
C ASP A 98 -18.13 -8.48 0.82
N THR A 99 -17.05 -8.80 0.10
CA THR A 99 -16.40 -10.10 0.17
C THR A 99 -15.74 -10.31 1.53
N VAL A 100 -15.03 -9.29 2.02
CA VAL A 100 -14.37 -9.34 3.33
C VAL A 100 -15.39 -9.29 4.47
N ALA A 101 -16.46 -8.50 4.34
CA ALA A 101 -17.52 -8.42 5.33
C ALA A 101 -18.19 -9.79 5.57
N ARG A 102 -18.54 -10.49 4.49
CA ARG A 102 -19.09 -11.86 4.59
C ARG A 102 -18.11 -12.83 5.25
N ALA A 103 -16.82 -12.77 4.88
CA ALA A 103 -15.82 -13.67 5.44
C ALA A 103 -15.56 -13.39 6.93
N LEU A 104 -15.44 -12.12 7.31
CA LEU A 104 -15.28 -11.73 8.72
C LEU A 104 -16.51 -12.08 9.55
N ALA A 105 -17.72 -11.83 9.04
CA ALA A 105 -18.94 -12.19 9.73
C ALA A 105 -19.05 -13.71 9.96
N ALA A 106 -18.66 -14.51 8.99
CA ALA A 106 -18.62 -15.97 9.11
C ALA A 106 -17.58 -16.46 10.14
N ALA A 107 -16.40 -15.80 10.20
CA ALA A 107 -15.31 -16.21 11.07
C ALA A 107 -15.42 -15.67 12.50
N GLN A 108 -15.94 -14.46 12.70
CA GLN A 108 -15.88 -13.72 13.96
C GLN A 108 -17.24 -13.15 14.40
N GLY A 109 -18.29 -13.31 13.58
CA GLY A 109 -19.63 -12.76 13.82
C GLY A 109 -19.83 -11.37 13.21
N THR A 110 -21.10 -11.06 12.90
CA THR A 110 -21.50 -9.78 12.27
C THR A 110 -21.05 -8.54 13.05
N PRO A 111 -21.15 -8.47 14.40
CA PRO A 111 -20.69 -7.30 15.13
C PRO A 111 -19.18 -7.02 14.97
N ALA A 112 -18.37 -8.07 14.92
CA ALA A 112 -16.94 -7.94 14.71
C ALA A 112 -16.61 -7.44 13.28
N ALA A 113 -17.30 -7.96 12.26
CA ALA A 113 -17.18 -7.48 10.89
C ALA A 113 -17.57 -6.00 10.77
N ALA A 114 -18.70 -5.61 11.35
CA ALA A 114 -19.18 -4.22 11.37
C ALA A 114 -18.20 -3.28 12.08
N ALA A 115 -17.60 -3.68 13.20
CA ALA A 115 -16.62 -2.89 13.93
C ALA A 115 -15.40 -2.52 13.07
N TRP A 116 -15.03 -3.37 12.11
CA TRP A 116 -13.90 -3.14 11.21
C TRP A 116 -14.26 -2.42 9.91
N LEU A 117 -15.47 -2.66 9.36
CA LEU A 117 -15.78 -2.30 7.98
C LEU A 117 -16.77 -1.15 7.83
N ASP A 118 -17.69 -0.90 8.82
CA ASP A 118 -18.73 0.13 8.67
C ASP A 118 -18.19 1.55 8.52
N ASP A 119 -16.98 1.80 8.99
CA ASP A 119 -16.31 3.09 8.87
C ASP A 119 -14.82 2.86 8.66
N SER A 120 -14.48 2.42 7.45
CA SER A 120 -13.13 1.99 7.10
C SER A 120 -12.57 2.72 5.90
N PHE A 121 -11.25 2.95 5.93
CA PHE A 121 -10.47 3.34 4.77
C PHE A 121 -9.83 2.10 4.14
N GLU A 122 -10.24 1.72 2.94
CA GLU A 122 -9.61 0.64 2.19
C GLU A 122 -8.31 1.13 1.55
N VAL A 123 -7.18 0.57 1.95
CA VAL A 123 -5.90 0.75 1.26
C VAL A 123 -5.87 -0.26 0.11
N ALA A 124 -6.31 0.20 -1.07
CA ALA A 124 -6.53 -0.66 -2.23
C ALA A 124 -5.22 -1.08 -2.91
N GLU A 125 -4.25 -0.16 -3.03
CA GLU A 125 -2.94 -0.46 -3.59
C GLU A 125 -1.83 0.28 -2.85
N LEU A 126 -0.70 -0.41 -2.63
CA LEU A 126 0.54 0.17 -2.11
C LEU A 126 1.73 -0.57 -2.72
N HIS A 127 2.43 0.09 -3.64
CA HIS A 127 3.55 -0.51 -4.35
C HIS A 127 4.78 0.40 -4.37
N VAL A 128 5.94 -0.22 -4.26
CA VAL A 128 7.24 0.46 -4.33
C VAL A 128 8.09 -0.25 -5.38
N ALA A 129 8.66 0.52 -6.29
CA ALA A 129 9.56 -0.01 -7.31
C ALA A 129 10.76 -0.74 -6.68
N PRO A 130 11.23 -1.87 -7.25
CA PRO A 130 12.27 -2.73 -6.63
C PRO A 130 13.51 -1.96 -6.15
N GLY A 131 13.98 -0.96 -6.91
CA GLY A 131 15.14 -0.15 -6.54
C GLY A 131 14.94 0.79 -5.34
N HIS A 132 13.71 0.94 -4.87
CA HIS A 132 13.33 1.81 -3.75
C HIS A 132 12.75 1.05 -2.55
N GLN A 133 12.65 -0.28 -2.66
CA GLN A 133 12.20 -1.13 -1.55
C GLN A 133 13.24 -1.19 -0.43
N GLY A 134 12.80 -1.48 0.81
CA GLY A 134 13.68 -1.55 1.98
C GLY A 134 14.20 -0.20 2.51
N HIS A 135 13.81 0.93 1.89
CA HIS A 135 14.23 2.27 2.29
C HIS A 135 13.16 3.08 3.03
N GLY A 136 12.04 2.43 3.39
CA GLY A 136 10.94 3.04 4.15
C GLY A 136 9.88 3.73 3.29
N VAL A 137 10.03 3.79 1.96
CA VAL A 137 9.08 4.46 1.05
C VAL A 137 7.66 3.96 1.25
N GLY A 138 7.46 2.63 1.33
CA GLY A 138 6.12 2.06 1.55
C GLY A 138 5.50 2.49 2.89
N ALA A 139 6.29 2.53 3.96
CA ALA A 139 5.81 3.00 5.26
C ALA A 139 5.43 4.49 5.23
N GLY A 140 6.25 5.32 4.59
CA GLY A 140 5.98 6.74 4.42
C GLY A 140 4.72 7.00 3.60
N LEU A 141 4.54 6.30 2.49
CA LEU A 141 3.33 6.38 1.67
C LEU A 141 2.09 5.96 2.49
N LEU A 142 2.16 4.83 3.21
CA LEU A 142 1.03 4.33 4.00
C LEU A 142 0.64 5.31 5.11
N LEU A 143 1.61 5.78 5.90
CA LEU A 143 1.36 6.72 6.99
C LEU A 143 0.75 8.03 6.47
N ARG A 144 1.25 8.56 5.34
CA ARG A 144 0.71 9.78 4.74
C ARG A 144 -0.66 9.54 4.09
N LEU A 145 -0.88 8.36 3.49
CA LEU A 145 -2.16 8.00 2.89
C LEU A 145 -3.29 7.94 3.93
N THR A 146 -2.96 7.46 5.12
CA THR A 146 -3.91 7.31 6.23
C THR A 146 -3.90 8.46 7.22
N SER A 147 -3.03 9.49 7.05
CA SER A 147 -3.06 10.67 7.92
C SER A 147 -4.32 11.49 7.72
N ASP A 148 -4.85 12.02 8.81
CA ASP A 148 -6.01 12.92 8.81
C ASP A 148 -7.26 12.32 8.13
N ARG A 149 -7.36 10.98 8.14
CA ARG A 149 -8.56 10.28 7.66
C ARG A 149 -9.66 10.35 8.71
N PRO A 150 -10.93 10.57 8.29
CA PRO A 150 -12.07 10.59 9.21
C PRO A 150 -12.49 9.20 9.66
N GLU A 151 -12.18 8.15 8.89
CA GLU A 151 -12.56 6.79 9.18
C GLU A 151 -11.89 6.28 10.46
N ARG A 152 -12.58 5.35 11.16
CA ARG A 152 -12.08 4.76 12.42
C ARG A 152 -11.01 3.70 12.18
N THR A 153 -11.06 3.02 11.04
CA THR A 153 -10.18 1.90 10.73
C THR A 153 -9.54 2.05 9.35
N ALA A 154 -8.40 1.40 9.15
CA ALA A 154 -7.83 1.15 7.84
C ALA A 154 -7.79 -0.35 7.57
N MET A 155 -8.19 -0.75 6.37
CA MET A 155 -8.29 -2.14 5.97
C MET A 155 -7.47 -2.40 4.70
N LEU A 156 -6.88 -3.59 4.60
CA LEU A 156 -6.18 -4.03 3.39
C LEU A 156 -6.15 -5.57 3.29
N SER A 157 -5.79 -6.05 2.12
CA SER A 157 -5.38 -7.45 1.95
C SER A 157 -3.96 -7.55 1.38
N THR A 158 -3.24 -8.57 1.78
CA THR A 158 -1.89 -8.87 1.30
C THR A 158 -1.71 -10.39 1.21
N ARG A 159 -0.66 -10.86 0.52
CA ARG A 159 -0.34 -12.28 0.49
C ARG A 159 -0.11 -12.81 1.91
N ASP A 160 -0.70 -13.96 2.23
CA ASP A 160 -0.52 -14.63 3.52
C ASP A 160 0.83 -15.35 3.57
N ALA A 161 1.89 -14.56 3.68
CA ALA A 161 3.26 -15.04 3.76
C ALA A 161 4.07 -14.09 4.66
N ASP A 162 5.22 -14.54 5.19
CA ASP A 162 6.17 -13.65 5.84
C ASP A 162 6.89 -12.79 4.81
N SER A 163 6.22 -11.74 4.38
CA SER A 163 6.69 -10.81 3.36
C SER A 163 7.13 -9.46 3.96
N PRO A 164 7.99 -8.70 3.26
CA PRO A 164 8.31 -7.33 3.66
C PRO A 164 7.07 -6.44 3.81
N ALA A 165 6.05 -6.63 2.98
CA ALA A 165 4.79 -5.88 3.05
C ALA A 165 4.05 -6.20 4.36
N ARG A 166 3.88 -7.49 4.71
CA ARG A 166 3.18 -7.88 5.93
C ARG A 166 3.93 -7.41 7.20
N ARG A 167 5.27 -7.45 7.19
CA ARG A 167 6.08 -6.89 8.28
C ARG A 167 5.91 -5.37 8.39
N LEU A 168 5.84 -4.66 7.28
CA LEU A 168 5.57 -3.23 7.24
C LEU A 168 4.21 -2.93 7.88
N TYR A 169 3.14 -3.61 7.46
CA TYR A 169 1.80 -3.39 7.99
C TYR A 169 1.72 -3.63 9.49
N ARG A 170 2.25 -4.75 9.97
CA ARG A 170 2.34 -5.04 11.41
C ARG A 170 3.16 -3.98 12.17
N GLY A 171 4.21 -3.47 11.55
CA GLY A 171 5.08 -2.44 12.12
C GLY A 171 4.39 -1.08 12.34
N VAL A 172 3.29 -0.82 11.66
CA VAL A 172 2.50 0.43 11.80
C VAL A 172 1.14 0.21 12.45
N GLY A 173 0.88 -1.01 12.98
CA GLY A 173 -0.28 -1.27 13.82
C GLY A 173 -1.36 -2.18 13.23
N PHE A 174 -1.20 -2.64 11.98
CA PHE A 174 -2.15 -3.62 11.43
C PHE A 174 -2.02 -4.99 12.11
N THR A 175 -3.16 -5.63 12.31
CA THR A 175 -3.30 -7.00 12.81
C THR A 175 -4.00 -7.88 11.78
N ASP A 176 -3.70 -9.17 11.82
CA ASP A 176 -4.37 -10.14 10.93
C ASP A 176 -5.79 -10.38 11.45
N LEU A 177 -6.79 -10.17 10.60
CA LEU A 177 -8.20 -10.44 10.87
C LEU A 177 -8.63 -11.76 10.24
N LEU A 178 -8.15 -12.06 9.03
CA LEU A 178 -8.30 -13.34 8.35
C LEU A 178 -6.93 -13.78 7.81
N THR A 179 -6.66 -15.09 7.84
CA THR A 179 -5.50 -15.72 7.22
C THR A 179 -5.97 -16.90 6.37
N GLY A 180 -5.14 -17.34 5.42
CA GLY A 180 -5.53 -18.43 4.52
C GLY A 180 -6.72 -18.08 3.62
N PHE A 181 -7.01 -16.79 3.41
CA PHE A 181 -8.21 -16.35 2.72
C PHE A 181 -8.04 -16.39 1.20
N ALA A 182 -9.03 -16.98 0.51
CA ALA A 182 -9.07 -17.04 -0.95
C ALA A 182 -10.21 -16.14 -1.46
N PHE A 183 -9.88 -15.11 -2.23
CA PHE A 183 -10.89 -14.26 -2.88
C PHE A 183 -11.67 -14.99 -3.96
N PHE A 184 -11.03 -15.95 -4.63
CA PHE A 184 -11.64 -16.82 -5.64
C PHE A 184 -11.25 -18.27 -5.38
N PRO A 185 -12.11 -19.26 -5.71
CA PRO A 185 -11.72 -20.66 -5.65
C PRO A 185 -10.42 -20.91 -6.42
N GLY A 186 -9.44 -21.53 -5.77
CA GLY A 186 -8.13 -21.82 -6.38
C GLY A 186 -7.18 -20.64 -6.51
N SER A 187 -7.48 -19.46 -5.89
CA SER A 187 -6.51 -18.38 -5.82
C SER A 187 -5.36 -18.75 -4.89
N GLU A 188 -4.19 -18.95 -5.46
CA GLU A 188 -2.94 -19.18 -4.74
C GLU A 188 -1.92 -18.10 -5.12
N PRO A 189 -1.09 -17.70 -4.18
CA PRO A 189 -1.14 -17.98 -2.73
C PRO A 189 -2.34 -17.32 -2.04
N PRO A 190 -2.74 -17.84 -0.85
CA PRO A 190 -3.82 -17.25 -0.06
C PRO A 190 -3.46 -15.83 0.41
N TYR A 191 -4.48 -15.11 0.89
CA TYR A 191 -4.35 -13.75 1.40
C TYR A 191 -4.57 -13.70 2.91
N ALA A 192 -3.93 -12.69 3.54
CA ALA A 192 -4.32 -12.19 4.84
C ALA A 192 -5.11 -10.90 4.64
N VAL A 193 -6.26 -10.77 5.32
CA VAL A 193 -6.97 -9.52 5.49
C VAL A 193 -6.50 -8.92 6.81
N MET A 194 -6.07 -7.67 6.77
CA MET A 194 -5.51 -6.98 7.92
C MET A 194 -6.26 -5.68 8.19
N GLY A 195 -6.40 -5.33 9.46
CA GLY A 195 -7.02 -4.09 9.92
C GLY A 195 -6.17 -3.38 10.95
N ALA A 196 -6.29 -2.05 11.01
CA ALA A 196 -5.71 -1.20 12.03
C ALA A 196 -6.69 -0.09 12.42
N GLU A 197 -6.71 0.31 13.69
CA GLU A 197 -7.38 1.53 14.12
C GLU A 197 -6.62 2.76 13.62
N LEU A 198 -7.34 3.79 13.22
CA LEU A 198 -6.78 5.08 12.85
C LEU A 198 -6.81 6.07 14.04
N PRO A 199 -5.81 6.96 14.15
CA PRO A 199 -4.62 7.09 13.29
C PRO A 199 -3.60 5.97 13.51
N LEU A 200 -2.90 5.56 12.46
CA LEU A 200 -1.85 4.55 12.56
C LEU A 200 -0.75 5.01 13.54
N ARG A 201 -0.29 4.07 14.36
CA ARG A 201 0.79 4.32 15.30
C ARG A 201 2.05 3.62 14.82
N ALA A 202 3.06 4.38 14.36
CA ALA A 202 4.37 3.80 14.18
C ALA A 202 4.85 3.22 15.52
N ARG A 203 5.10 1.90 15.59
CA ARG A 203 5.77 1.32 16.78
C ARG A 203 7.07 2.07 16.97
N SER A 204 7.31 2.56 18.18
CA SER A 204 8.40 3.44 18.60
C SER A 204 9.79 2.91 18.21
N GLY A 205 10.18 3.22 17.00
CA GLY A 205 11.51 3.14 16.46
C GLY A 205 11.64 4.35 15.55
N ARG A 206 12.53 5.28 15.89
CA ARG A 206 12.70 6.62 15.34
C ARG A 206 12.20 6.77 13.89
N PRO A 207 11.30 7.74 13.58
CA PRO A 207 10.96 8.07 12.21
C PRO A 207 12.26 8.53 11.51
N ARG A 208 12.67 7.80 10.49
CA ARG A 208 13.72 8.29 9.61
C ARG A 208 13.12 9.46 8.84
N ARG A 209 13.63 10.67 9.10
CA ARG A 209 13.32 11.86 8.28
C ARG A 209 13.75 11.55 6.84
N TRP A 210 12.88 11.81 5.91
CA TRP A 210 13.08 11.76 4.45
C TRP A 210 13.94 12.95 4.01
#